data_4d3b40b94553d35229380cd1722f2fc3
#
_entry.id   4d3b40b94553d35229380cd1722f2fc3
#
_cell.length_a   1.000
_cell.length_b   1.000
_cell.length_c   1.000
_cell.angle_alpha   90.00
_cell.angle_beta   90.00
_cell.angle_gamma   90.00
#
_symmetry.space_group_name_H-M   'P 1'
#
loop_
_entity.id
_entity.type
_entity.pdbx_description
1 polymer ?
#
loop_
_entity_poly.entity_id
_entity_poly.type
_entity_poly.pdbx_seq_one_letter_code
_entity_poly.pdbx_strand_id
1 'polypeptide(L)'
;DLYVARPEFVPHQDGDKVVYLTFDDGPSNLTIPLLDVLDKYGVKATFFVVGKTSEEDKEALRQTAERGHTLAVHSYTHEYKQIYASPRAFLDDFAREYALIKETTGVSPTIYRCAGGSVNSYNRDTARSIAEEMNRRGYIYYDWNVDSGDAVPGTTAEGIYQNVISQTSRYDKAIVLMHNSATKKDTLAQLPRIIEKLQAMGYRFAALDNTVEPIHFRLP
;
A
#
# COMPACT_ATOMS: atom_id res chain seq x y z
N ASP A 1 -20.09 -3.69 -12.16
CA ASP A 1 -19.29 -2.58 -12.74
C ASP A 1 -18.40 -2.00 -11.65
N LEU A 2 -17.11 -1.84 -11.96
CA LEU A 2 -16.12 -1.29 -11.04
C LEU A 2 -16.10 0.24 -11.15
N TYR A 3 -16.99 0.90 -10.42
CA TYR A 3 -17.05 2.34 -10.26
C TYR A 3 -17.26 2.69 -8.80
N VAL A 4 -16.57 3.70 -8.32
CA VAL A 4 -16.75 4.25 -6.97
C VAL A 4 -17.00 5.75 -7.06
N ALA A 5 -17.75 6.29 -6.10
CA ALA A 5 -17.91 7.73 -5.99
C ALA A 5 -16.56 8.35 -5.64
N ARG A 6 -16.17 9.37 -6.41
CA ARG A 6 -14.94 10.11 -6.14
C ARG A 6 -15.21 11.09 -5.00
N PRO A 7 -14.54 10.96 -3.85
CA PRO A 7 -14.69 11.92 -2.76
C PRO A 7 -13.92 13.21 -3.05
N GLU A 8 -14.22 14.24 -2.29
CA GLU A 8 -13.34 15.38 -2.17
C GLU A 8 -12.15 15.01 -1.28
N PHE A 9 -10.96 15.45 -1.66
CA PHE A 9 -9.79 15.26 -0.82
C PHE A 9 -9.84 16.19 0.39
N VAL A 10 -9.47 15.63 1.54
CA VAL A 10 -9.23 16.43 2.74
C VAL A 10 -7.84 17.05 2.61
N PRO A 11 -7.75 18.40 2.52
CA PRO A 11 -6.46 19.06 2.39
C PRO A 11 -5.55 18.75 3.57
N HIS A 12 -4.30 18.42 3.29
CA HIS A 12 -3.29 18.29 4.34
C HIS A 12 -2.99 19.68 4.92
N GLN A 13 -2.94 19.77 6.25
CA GLN A 13 -2.61 21.03 6.93
C GLN A 13 -1.10 21.07 7.23
N ASP A 14 -0.47 22.18 6.90
CA ASP A 14 0.95 22.38 7.21
C ASP A 14 1.22 22.24 8.72
N GLY A 15 2.26 21.50 9.04
CA GLY A 15 2.64 21.20 10.43
C GLY A 15 1.89 20.02 11.07
N ASP A 16 0.85 19.46 10.42
CA ASP A 16 0.20 18.21 10.87
C ASP A 16 1.03 17.01 10.43
N LYS A 17 1.92 16.56 11.32
CA LYS A 17 2.79 15.41 11.03
C LYS A 17 2.02 14.10 11.01
N VAL A 18 1.77 13.55 9.82
CA VAL A 18 1.10 12.27 9.63
C VAL A 18 1.95 11.31 8.83
N VAL A 19 2.00 10.05 9.27
CA VAL A 19 2.62 8.95 8.54
C VAL A 19 1.60 7.87 8.24
N TYR A 20 1.59 7.45 6.98
CA TYR A 20 0.83 6.32 6.47
C TYR A 20 1.79 5.17 6.22
N LEU A 21 1.78 4.16 7.10
CA LEU A 21 2.52 2.93 6.86
C LEU A 21 1.77 2.10 5.81
N THR A 22 2.45 1.72 4.75
CA THR A 22 1.86 0.92 3.67
C THR A 22 2.70 -0.32 3.40
N PHE A 23 2.02 -1.43 3.16
CA PHE A 23 2.62 -2.75 2.96
C PHE A 23 2.10 -3.38 1.68
N ASP A 24 3.00 -3.64 0.74
CA ASP A 24 2.70 -4.24 -0.56
C ASP A 24 2.96 -5.77 -0.53
N ASP A 25 2.41 -6.51 -1.50
CA ASP A 25 2.67 -7.92 -1.81
C ASP A 25 2.13 -8.96 -0.81
N GLY A 26 1.44 -8.53 0.24
CA GLY A 26 0.70 -9.44 1.12
C GLY A 26 -0.57 -10.02 0.45
N PRO A 27 -1.25 -10.95 1.12
CA PRO A 27 -0.93 -11.53 2.41
C PRO A 27 0.26 -12.51 2.38
N SER A 28 0.81 -12.83 3.55
CA SER A 28 1.83 -13.85 3.75
C SER A 28 1.77 -14.40 5.19
N ASN A 29 2.62 -15.36 5.50
CA ASN A 29 2.79 -15.85 6.86
C ASN A 29 3.31 -14.79 7.86
N LEU A 30 3.74 -13.62 7.37
CA LEU A 30 4.14 -12.49 8.20
C LEU A 30 2.98 -11.51 8.47
N THR A 31 1.83 -11.65 7.81
CA THR A 31 0.72 -10.70 7.94
C THR A 31 0.17 -10.66 9.36
N ILE A 32 -0.19 -11.81 9.95
CA ILE A 32 -0.72 -11.85 11.31
C ILE A 32 0.29 -11.30 12.34
N PRO A 33 1.57 -11.73 12.36
CA PRO A 33 2.58 -11.12 13.22
C PRO A 33 2.73 -9.61 13.03
N LEU A 34 2.59 -9.11 11.80
CA LEU A 34 2.65 -7.67 11.50
C LEU A 34 1.44 -6.93 12.09
N LEU A 35 0.24 -7.49 11.94
CA LEU A 35 -0.98 -6.96 12.54
C LEU A 35 -0.87 -6.91 14.08
N ASP A 36 -0.28 -7.94 14.71
CA ASP A 36 -0.07 -7.99 16.15
C ASP A 36 0.85 -6.85 16.64
N VAL A 37 1.89 -6.52 15.86
CA VAL A 37 2.74 -5.35 16.15
C VAL A 37 1.94 -4.06 16.02
N LEU A 38 1.18 -3.87 14.95
CA LEU A 38 0.38 -2.66 14.74
C LEU A 38 -0.66 -2.47 15.87
N ASP A 39 -1.33 -3.52 16.28
CA ASP A 39 -2.31 -3.49 17.37
C ASP A 39 -1.66 -3.14 18.71
N LYS A 40 -0.47 -3.69 18.99
CA LYS A 40 0.29 -3.36 20.21
C LYS A 40 0.56 -1.86 20.35
N TYR A 41 0.79 -1.17 19.24
CA TYR A 41 1.05 0.27 19.22
C TYR A 41 -0.19 1.14 18.91
N GLY A 42 -1.34 0.53 18.70
CA GLY A 42 -2.58 1.23 18.32
C GLY A 42 -2.50 1.93 16.96
N VAL A 43 -1.69 1.39 16.05
CA VAL A 43 -1.45 1.98 14.72
C VAL A 43 -2.29 1.28 13.67
N LYS A 44 -2.94 2.06 12.80
CA LYS A 44 -3.60 1.55 11.59
C LYS A 44 -2.74 1.80 10.35
N ALA A 45 -2.77 0.85 9.43
CA ALA A 45 -1.95 0.83 8.22
C ALA A 45 -2.77 0.46 6.99
N THR A 46 -2.15 0.54 5.81
CA THR A 46 -2.76 0.19 4.54
C THR A 46 -2.01 -0.97 3.91
N PHE A 47 -2.74 -1.96 3.44
CA PHE A 47 -2.22 -3.17 2.79
C PHE A 47 -2.67 -3.20 1.35
N PHE A 48 -1.72 -3.06 0.42
CA PHE A 48 -1.93 -3.25 -1.01
C PHE A 48 -1.64 -4.71 -1.34
N VAL A 49 -2.71 -5.48 -1.53
CA VAL A 49 -2.64 -6.95 -1.52
C VAL A 49 -2.66 -7.55 -2.93
N VAL A 50 -2.13 -8.77 -3.04
CA VAL A 50 -2.05 -9.53 -4.29
C VAL A 50 -2.85 -10.81 -4.19
N GLY A 51 -3.24 -11.39 -5.35
CA GLY A 51 -4.11 -12.54 -5.47
C GLY A 51 -3.53 -13.81 -4.86
N LYS A 52 -3.81 -14.04 -3.59
CA LYS A 52 -3.49 -15.28 -2.88
C LYS A 52 -4.75 -15.90 -2.31
N THR A 53 -4.90 -17.21 -2.52
CA THR A 53 -6.19 -17.88 -2.36
C THR A 53 -6.18 -19.05 -1.37
N SER A 54 -5.04 -19.30 -0.70
CA SER A 54 -5.03 -20.30 0.39
C SER A 54 -5.95 -19.85 1.54
N GLU A 55 -6.42 -20.77 2.35
CA GLU A 55 -7.27 -20.40 3.48
C GLU A 55 -6.51 -19.57 4.52
N GLU A 56 -5.21 -19.80 4.68
CA GLU A 56 -4.34 -18.99 5.54
C GLU A 56 -4.23 -17.54 5.01
N ASP A 57 -4.07 -17.37 3.70
CA ASP A 57 -4.02 -16.03 3.09
C ASP A 57 -5.36 -15.31 3.22
N LYS A 58 -6.48 -15.99 2.98
CA LYS A 58 -7.82 -15.44 3.16
C LYS A 58 -8.11 -15.07 4.62
N GLU A 59 -7.65 -15.90 5.58
CA GLU A 59 -7.75 -15.58 6.99
C GLU A 59 -6.96 -14.32 7.33
N ALA A 60 -5.76 -14.17 6.79
CA ALA A 60 -4.96 -12.96 6.96
C ALA A 60 -5.65 -11.71 6.39
N LEU A 61 -6.34 -11.83 5.24
CA LEU A 61 -7.18 -10.73 4.70
C LEU A 61 -8.34 -10.39 5.63
N ARG A 62 -9.08 -11.40 6.13
CA ARG A 62 -10.18 -11.18 7.09
C ARG A 62 -9.69 -10.44 8.33
N GLN A 63 -8.63 -10.91 8.96
CA GLN A 63 -8.08 -10.26 10.14
C GLN A 63 -7.56 -8.85 9.87
N THR A 64 -6.98 -8.60 8.69
CA THR A 64 -6.56 -7.25 8.30
C THR A 64 -7.75 -6.28 8.29
N ALA A 65 -8.88 -6.70 7.70
CA ALA A 65 -10.11 -5.91 7.68
C ALA A 65 -10.74 -5.75 9.07
N GLU A 66 -10.89 -6.85 9.82
CA GLU A 66 -11.53 -6.88 11.15
C GLU A 66 -10.79 -6.02 12.18
N ARG A 67 -9.46 -5.96 12.07
CA ARG A 67 -8.60 -5.12 12.92
C ARG A 67 -8.56 -3.65 12.46
N GLY A 68 -9.37 -3.26 11.46
CA GLY A 68 -9.58 -1.87 11.03
C GLY A 68 -8.44 -1.29 10.20
N HIS A 69 -7.66 -2.11 9.52
CA HIS A 69 -6.69 -1.67 8.53
C HIS A 69 -7.35 -1.50 7.15
N THR A 70 -6.78 -0.67 6.30
CA THR A 70 -7.26 -0.52 4.93
C THR A 70 -6.72 -1.64 4.05
N LEU A 71 -7.64 -2.36 3.39
CA LEU A 71 -7.32 -3.26 2.28
C LEU A 71 -7.49 -2.53 0.95
N ALA A 72 -6.48 -2.62 0.12
CA ALA A 72 -6.39 -1.95 -1.17
C ALA A 72 -5.86 -2.91 -2.24
N VAL A 73 -6.21 -2.64 -3.51
CA VAL A 73 -5.76 -3.49 -4.61
C VAL A 73 -4.32 -3.16 -5.00
N HIS A 74 -3.47 -4.20 -5.08
CA HIS A 74 -2.15 -4.08 -5.70
C HIS A 74 -2.17 -4.70 -7.10
N SER A 75 -2.42 -5.98 -7.17
CA SER A 75 -2.56 -6.76 -8.40
C SER A 75 -3.06 -8.16 -8.04
N TYR A 76 -3.70 -8.85 -8.97
CA TYR A 76 -4.02 -10.26 -8.75
C TYR A 76 -2.83 -11.16 -9.08
N THR A 77 -2.20 -10.97 -10.25
CA THR A 77 -1.12 -11.84 -10.74
C THR A 77 0.26 -11.36 -10.35
N HIS A 78 0.44 -10.06 -10.16
CA HIS A 78 1.72 -9.38 -9.99
C HIS A 78 2.71 -9.61 -11.17
N GLU A 79 2.19 -9.98 -12.35
CA GLU A 79 2.96 -10.25 -13.55
C GLU A 79 3.05 -9.00 -14.44
N TYR A 80 4.08 -8.17 -14.23
CA TYR A 80 4.23 -6.84 -14.86
C TYR A 80 3.96 -6.81 -16.37
N LYS A 81 4.51 -7.78 -17.11
CA LYS A 81 4.32 -7.83 -18.57
C LYS A 81 2.87 -8.07 -18.98
N GLN A 82 2.11 -8.76 -18.14
CA GLN A 82 0.70 -9.05 -18.40
C GLN A 82 -0.17 -7.87 -17.99
N ILE A 83 -0.03 -7.38 -16.76
CA ILE A 83 -0.88 -6.32 -16.22
C ILE A 83 -0.70 -4.99 -16.93
N TYR A 84 0.51 -4.70 -17.44
CA TYR A 84 0.81 -3.45 -18.13
C TYR A 84 0.77 -3.55 -19.66
N ALA A 85 0.33 -4.68 -20.21
CA ALA A 85 0.20 -4.85 -21.67
C ALA A 85 -0.84 -3.88 -22.27
N SER A 86 -1.86 -3.50 -21.53
CA SER A 86 -2.89 -2.53 -21.94
C SER A 86 -3.72 -2.09 -20.74
N PRO A 87 -4.48 -0.96 -20.83
CA PRO A 87 -5.46 -0.60 -19.81
C PRO A 87 -6.51 -1.68 -19.55
N ARG A 88 -6.89 -2.45 -20.55
CA ARG A 88 -7.81 -3.56 -20.41
C ARG A 88 -7.22 -4.69 -19.57
N ALA A 89 -5.97 -5.08 -19.85
CA ALA A 89 -5.28 -6.11 -19.08
C ALA A 89 -5.11 -5.71 -17.60
N PHE A 90 -4.78 -4.45 -17.36
CA PHE A 90 -4.72 -3.90 -16.00
C PHE A 90 -6.08 -3.99 -15.28
N LEU A 91 -7.16 -3.59 -15.95
CA LEU A 91 -8.51 -3.65 -15.39
C LEU A 91 -8.98 -5.08 -15.11
N ASP A 92 -8.65 -6.02 -15.97
CA ASP A 92 -9.03 -7.43 -15.79
C ASP A 92 -8.29 -8.04 -14.56
N ASP A 93 -7.01 -7.71 -14.37
CA ASP A 93 -6.22 -8.10 -13.19
C ASP A 93 -6.74 -7.42 -11.91
N PHE A 94 -6.97 -6.12 -11.95
CA PHE A 94 -7.56 -5.35 -10.86
C PHE A 94 -8.92 -5.90 -10.43
N ALA A 95 -9.79 -6.23 -11.40
CA ALA A 95 -11.13 -6.75 -11.12
C ALA A 95 -11.09 -8.08 -10.36
N ARG A 96 -10.11 -8.94 -10.69
CA ARG A 96 -9.93 -10.23 -10.00
C ARG A 96 -9.50 -10.04 -8.56
N GLU A 97 -8.55 -9.14 -8.31
CA GLU A 97 -8.10 -8.86 -6.94
C GLU A 97 -9.20 -8.17 -6.13
N TYR A 98 -9.90 -7.20 -6.71
CA TYR A 98 -11.05 -6.56 -6.09
C TYR A 98 -12.11 -7.59 -5.67
N ALA A 99 -12.44 -8.54 -6.56
CA ALA A 99 -13.43 -9.59 -6.26
C ALA A 99 -12.94 -10.48 -5.12
N LEU A 100 -11.69 -10.90 -5.12
CA LEU A 100 -11.10 -11.72 -4.06
C LEU A 100 -11.19 -11.03 -2.69
N ILE A 101 -10.80 -9.75 -2.60
CA ILE A 101 -10.91 -8.99 -1.36
C ILE A 101 -12.37 -8.92 -0.90
N LYS A 102 -13.26 -8.53 -1.80
CA LYS A 102 -14.69 -8.36 -1.48
C LYS A 102 -15.36 -9.65 -1.05
N GLU A 103 -15.13 -10.75 -1.76
CA GLU A 103 -15.71 -12.07 -1.44
C GLU A 103 -15.17 -12.62 -0.12
N THR A 104 -13.89 -12.34 0.19
CA THR A 104 -13.23 -12.84 1.38
C THR A 104 -13.59 -12.04 2.64
N THR A 105 -13.72 -10.71 2.52
CA THR A 105 -13.78 -9.80 3.68
C THR A 105 -15.03 -8.94 3.73
N GLY A 106 -15.82 -8.87 2.65
CA GLY A 106 -16.92 -7.92 2.51
C GLY A 106 -16.48 -6.47 2.18
N VAL A 107 -15.19 -6.17 2.24
CA VAL A 107 -14.65 -4.84 1.93
C VAL A 107 -14.68 -4.58 0.43
N SER A 108 -15.12 -3.41 0.02
CA SER A 108 -15.02 -2.91 -1.36
C SER A 108 -13.89 -1.89 -1.45
N PRO A 109 -12.69 -2.27 -1.94
CA PRO A 109 -11.56 -1.35 -2.04
C PRO A 109 -11.88 -0.13 -2.91
N THR A 110 -11.44 1.04 -2.49
CA THR A 110 -11.61 2.30 -3.24
C THR A 110 -10.29 2.90 -3.72
N ILE A 111 -9.20 2.34 -3.24
CA ILE A 111 -7.83 2.78 -3.55
C ILE A 111 -6.98 1.62 -4.05
N TYR A 112 -5.91 1.95 -4.76
CA TYR A 112 -4.98 0.96 -5.29
C TYR A 112 -3.55 1.51 -5.36
N ARG A 113 -2.59 0.63 -5.58
CA ARG A 113 -1.22 0.96 -5.93
C ARG A 113 -0.78 0.10 -7.11
N CYS A 114 -0.20 0.73 -8.12
CA CYS A 114 0.38 0.01 -9.25
C CYS A 114 1.56 -0.84 -8.79
N ALA A 115 1.65 -2.09 -9.23
CA ALA A 115 2.79 -2.95 -8.96
C ALA A 115 4.08 -2.32 -9.52
N GLY A 116 5.07 -2.09 -8.63
CA GLY A 116 6.29 -1.36 -8.97
C GLY A 116 6.13 0.16 -9.12
N GLY A 117 5.01 0.72 -8.64
CA GLY A 117 4.67 2.14 -8.74
C GLY A 117 3.99 2.52 -10.06
N SER A 118 3.41 3.73 -10.07
CA SER A 118 2.68 4.25 -11.25
C SER A 118 3.59 4.52 -12.44
N VAL A 119 4.91 4.56 -12.23
CA VAL A 119 5.94 4.74 -13.27
C VAL A 119 7.06 3.73 -13.07
N ASN A 120 7.17 2.77 -14.00
CA ASN A 120 8.23 1.76 -14.02
C ASN A 120 8.60 1.39 -15.47
N SER A 121 9.56 0.49 -15.64
CA SER A 121 10.02 0.10 -16.98
C SER A 121 9.00 -0.67 -17.81
N TYR A 122 7.98 -1.24 -17.19
CA TYR A 122 6.96 -2.06 -17.86
C TYR A 122 5.71 -1.27 -18.26
N ASN A 123 5.42 -0.16 -17.60
CA ASN A 123 4.18 0.62 -17.83
C ASN A 123 4.41 1.96 -18.54
N ARG A 124 5.63 2.25 -19.02
CA ARG A 124 5.98 3.54 -19.62
C ARG A 124 4.96 4.00 -20.68
N ASP A 125 4.52 3.08 -21.53
CA ASP A 125 3.62 3.39 -22.65
C ASP A 125 2.13 3.36 -22.24
N THR A 126 1.79 2.75 -21.12
CA THR A 126 0.40 2.54 -20.68
C THR A 126 0.04 3.26 -19.38
N ALA A 127 1.03 3.78 -18.64
CA ALA A 127 0.82 4.40 -17.31
C ALA A 127 -0.26 5.49 -17.32
N ARG A 128 -0.15 6.42 -18.28
CA ARG A 128 -1.12 7.52 -18.40
C ARG A 128 -2.54 7.03 -18.69
N SER A 129 -2.70 6.15 -19.69
CA SER A 129 -4.02 5.61 -20.07
C SER A 129 -4.64 4.74 -18.98
N ILE A 130 -3.83 4.00 -18.22
CA ILE A 130 -4.29 3.26 -17.02
C ILE A 130 -4.78 4.25 -15.95
N ALA A 131 -3.97 5.27 -15.62
CA ALA A 131 -4.33 6.25 -14.61
C ALA A 131 -5.62 7.02 -14.99
N GLU A 132 -5.77 7.43 -16.24
CA GLU A 132 -6.97 8.09 -16.75
C GLU A 132 -8.21 7.20 -16.64
N GLU A 133 -8.13 5.94 -17.05
CA GLU A 133 -9.24 5.00 -16.96
C GLU A 133 -9.65 4.69 -15.51
N MET A 134 -8.67 4.46 -14.63
CA MET A 134 -8.94 4.21 -13.21
C MET A 134 -9.53 5.45 -12.52
N ASN A 135 -9.01 6.63 -12.85
CA ASN A 135 -9.55 7.89 -12.36
C ASN A 135 -11.00 8.16 -12.85
N ARG A 136 -11.30 7.83 -14.11
CA ARG A 136 -12.67 7.89 -14.67
C ARG A 136 -13.65 7.00 -13.91
N ARG A 137 -13.15 5.89 -13.35
CA ARG A 137 -13.91 4.95 -12.50
C ARG A 137 -13.98 5.39 -11.03
N GLY A 138 -13.29 6.46 -10.65
CA GLY A 138 -13.30 7.00 -9.30
C GLY A 138 -12.25 6.39 -8.36
N TYR A 139 -11.42 5.45 -8.83
CA TYR A 139 -10.36 4.86 -8.03
C TYR A 139 -9.16 5.79 -7.90
N ILE A 140 -8.59 5.88 -6.69
CA ILE A 140 -7.41 6.69 -6.38
C ILE A 140 -6.21 5.77 -6.22
N TYR A 141 -5.09 6.09 -6.91
CA TYR A 141 -3.84 5.37 -6.68
C TYR A 141 -2.89 6.16 -5.78
N TYR A 142 -2.03 5.42 -5.10
CA TYR A 142 -1.03 6.00 -4.20
C TYR A 142 0.35 5.45 -4.54
N ASP A 143 1.26 6.34 -4.93
CA ASP A 143 2.68 6.08 -4.85
C ASP A 143 3.18 6.37 -3.43
N TRP A 144 4.42 6.71 -3.24
CA TRP A 144 5.03 6.97 -1.94
C TRP A 144 6.04 8.12 -2.04
N ASN A 145 6.40 8.71 -0.92
CA ASN A 145 7.51 9.66 -0.81
C ASN A 145 8.59 9.21 0.18
N VAL A 146 8.38 8.06 0.82
CA VAL A 146 9.37 7.41 1.70
C VAL A 146 9.49 5.95 1.28
N ASP A 147 10.70 5.53 0.93
CA ASP A 147 11.02 4.15 0.55
C ASP A 147 11.90 3.51 1.62
N SER A 148 11.41 2.44 2.24
CA SER A 148 12.19 1.67 3.22
C SER A 148 13.43 1.00 2.61
N GLY A 149 13.42 0.77 1.30
CA GLY A 149 14.44 0.02 0.59
C GLY A 149 14.42 -1.48 0.88
N ASP A 150 13.37 -2.00 1.53
CA ASP A 150 13.29 -3.41 1.92
C ASP A 150 13.18 -4.37 0.72
N ALA A 151 12.85 -3.86 -0.47
CA ALA A 151 12.88 -4.61 -1.73
C ALA A 151 14.25 -4.53 -2.44
N VAL A 152 15.15 -3.66 -2.00
CA VAL A 152 16.47 -3.49 -2.61
C VAL A 152 17.42 -4.57 -2.10
N PRO A 153 18.03 -5.38 -2.99
CA PRO A 153 19.00 -6.39 -2.56
C PRO A 153 20.14 -5.80 -1.74
N GLY A 154 20.45 -6.44 -0.62
CA GLY A 154 21.54 -5.99 0.27
C GLY A 154 21.14 -4.94 1.31
N THR A 155 19.92 -4.44 1.30
CA THR A 155 19.43 -3.58 2.38
C THR A 155 19.34 -4.38 3.67
N THR A 156 20.03 -3.90 4.71
CA THR A 156 20.03 -4.53 6.04
C THR A 156 18.82 -4.07 6.86
N ALA A 157 18.51 -4.79 7.93
CA ALA A 157 17.48 -4.38 8.89
C ALA A 157 17.70 -2.95 9.42
N GLU A 158 18.93 -2.59 9.77
CA GLU A 158 19.27 -1.21 10.18
C GLU A 158 19.09 -0.22 9.01
N GLY A 159 19.43 -0.62 7.78
CA GLY A 159 19.21 0.19 6.57
C GLY A 159 17.72 0.52 6.35
N ILE A 160 16.82 -0.46 6.55
CA ILE A 160 15.37 -0.24 6.49
C ILE A 160 14.96 0.83 7.49
N TYR A 161 15.36 0.69 8.75
CA TYR A 161 15.05 1.67 9.79
C TYR A 161 15.57 3.07 9.42
N GLN A 162 16.84 3.19 9.06
CA GLN A 162 17.44 4.47 8.72
C GLN A 162 16.79 5.14 7.51
N ASN A 163 16.46 4.37 6.47
CA ASN A 163 15.77 4.86 5.29
C ASN A 163 14.40 5.46 5.66
N VAL A 164 13.60 4.74 6.44
CA VAL A 164 12.28 5.23 6.85
C VAL A 164 12.41 6.50 7.69
N ILE A 165 13.26 6.50 8.71
CA ILE A 165 13.35 7.65 9.63
C ILE A 165 13.93 8.88 8.94
N SER A 166 15.03 8.74 8.20
CA SER A 166 15.72 9.89 7.57
C SER A 166 14.88 10.52 6.46
N GLN A 167 14.12 9.71 5.70
CA GLN A 167 13.26 10.24 4.64
C GLN A 167 12.00 10.85 5.23
N THR A 168 11.32 10.17 6.18
CA THR A 168 10.09 10.68 6.80
C THR A 168 10.31 12.05 7.43
N SER A 169 11.47 12.29 8.06
CA SER A 169 11.78 13.57 8.70
C SER A 169 11.74 14.81 7.78
N ARG A 170 11.65 14.59 6.47
CA ARG A 170 11.60 15.66 5.45
C ARG A 170 10.18 16.08 5.08
N TYR A 171 9.17 15.39 5.59
CA TYR A 171 7.78 15.56 5.17
C TYR A 171 6.84 15.65 6.37
N ASP A 172 5.87 16.52 6.32
CA ASP A 172 4.76 16.52 7.29
C ASP A 172 3.75 15.41 6.95
N LYS A 173 3.58 15.10 5.67
CA LYS A 173 2.78 13.95 5.18
C LYS A 173 3.70 12.92 4.53
N ALA A 174 3.86 11.76 5.15
CA ALA A 174 4.70 10.68 4.65
C ALA A 174 3.86 9.43 4.31
N ILE A 175 4.00 8.93 3.08
CA ILE A 175 3.50 7.62 2.67
C ILE A 175 4.71 6.71 2.54
N VAL A 176 4.80 5.72 3.41
CA VAL A 176 5.97 4.84 3.54
C VAL A 176 5.73 3.54 2.79
N LEU A 177 6.58 3.25 1.80
CA LEU A 177 6.61 1.95 1.11
C LEU A 177 7.38 0.94 1.94
N MET A 178 6.72 -0.15 2.28
CA MET A 178 7.28 -1.39 2.80
C MET A 178 6.58 -2.57 2.15
N HIS A 179 7.09 -3.78 2.35
CA HIS A 179 6.48 -4.98 1.79
C HIS A 179 6.12 -6.01 2.86
N ASN A 180 5.09 -6.82 2.57
CA ASN A 180 4.56 -7.88 3.44
C ASN A 180 4.61 -9.26 2.78
N SER A 181 5.59 -9.51 1.93
CA SER A 181 5.86 -10.86 1.42
C SER A 181 6.61 -11.71 2.45
N ALA A 182 6.59 -13.04 2.31
CA ALA A 182 7.17 -13.99 3.28
C ALA A 182 8.67 -13.80 3.55
N THR A 183 9.38 -13.07 2.70
CA THR A 183 10.82 -12.78 2.83
C THR A 183 11.14 -11.54 3.68
N LYS A 184 10.13 -10.74 4.05
CA LYS A 184 10.28 -9.42 4.69
C LYS A 184 10.36 -9.47 6.22
N LYS A 185 11.10 -10.45 6.75
CA LYS A 185 11.28 -10.63 8.21
C LYS A 185 11.98 -9.44 8.85
N ASP A 186 12.93 -8.81 8.15
CA ASP A 186 13.66 -7.65 8.65
C ASP A 186 12.76 -6.41 8.75
N THR A 187 11.84 -6.23 7.80
CA THR A 187 10.81 -5.19 7.85
C THR A 187 9.95 -5.35 9.10
N LEU A 188 9.42 -6.57 9.31
CA LEU A 188 8.63 -6.88 10.51
C LEU A 188 9.44 -6.64 11.80
N ALA A 189 10.69 -7.08 11.85
CA ALA A 189 11.55 -6.93 13.03
C ALA A 189 11.84 -5.46 13.37
N GLN A 190 11.95 -4.58 12.37
CA GLN A 190 12.20 -3.15 12.58
C GLN A 190 10.93 -2.33 12.85
N LEU A 191 9.76 -2.85 12.56
CA LEU A 191 8.51 -2.11 12.65
C LEU A 191 8.26 -1.50 14.04
N PRO A 192 8.46 -2.21 15.18
CA PRO A 192 8.33 -1.61 16.51
C PRO A 192 9.19 -0.37 16.69
N ARG A 193 10.46 -0.48 16.34
CA ARG A 193 11.45 0.60 16.48
C ARG A 193 11.13 1.80 15.58
N ILE A 194 10.64 1.53 14.36
CA ILE A 194 10.16 2.56 13.42
C ILE A 194 8.99 3.32 14.04
N ILE A 195 7.98 2.62 14.53
CA ILE A 195 6.78 3.23 15.12
C ILE A 195 7.16 4.09 16.33
N GLU A 196 7.92 3.55 17.28
CA GLU A 196 8.36 4.27 18.48
C GLU A 196 9.12 5.56 18.12
N LYS A 197 10.03 5.48 17.14
CA LYS A 197 10.81 6.64 16.72
C LYS A 197 9.95 7.72 16.07
N LEU A 198 9.04 7.33 15.17
CA LEU A 198 8.15 8.29 14.51
C LEU A 198 7.16 8.93 15.49
N GLN A 199 6.65 8.18 16.47
CA GLN A 199 5.85 8.74 17.58
C GLN A 199 6.65 9.77 18.38
N ALA A 200 7.91 9.44 18.74
CA ALA A 200 8.80 10.37 19.44
C ALA A 200 9.14 11.63 18.63
N MET A 201 9.07 11.56 17.29
CA MET A 201 9.23 12.72 16.39
C MET A 201 7.94 13.52 16.20
N GLY A 202 6.84 13.12 16.86
CA GLY A 202 5.55 13.82 16.84
C GLY A 202 4.66 13.44 15.67
N TYR A 203 4.91 12.35 14.96
CA TYR A 203 4.01 11.86 13.92
C TYR A 203 2.83 11.10 14.52
N ARG A 204 1.62 11.42 14.05
CA ARG A 204 0.46 10.55 14.19
C ARG A 204 0.43 9.54 13.06
N PHE A 205 -0.25 8.41 13.27
CA PHE A 205 -0.40 7.35 12.29
C PHE A 205 -1.84 7.30 11.78
N ALA A 206 -2.00 7.06 10.48
CA ALA A 206 -3.30 6.83 9.87
C ALA A 206 -3.19 5.79 8.75
N ALA A 207 -4.30 5.14 8.43
CA ALA A 207 -4.43 4.37 7.20
C ALA A 207 -4.89 5.29 6.06
N LEU A 208 -4.50 4.96 4.83
CA LEU A 208 -5.00 5.64 3.63
C LEU A 208 -6.45 5.26 3.38
N ASP A 209 -7.21 6.23 2.92
CA ASP A 209 -8.51 6.05 2.31
C ASP A 209 -8.63 6.97 1.08
N ASN A 210 -9.74 6.92 0.37
CA ASN A 210 -9.90 7.70 -0.86
C ASN A 210 -10.13 9.21 -0.64
N THR A 211 -10.11 9.70 0.60
CA THR A 211 -10.18 11.13 0.93
C THR A 211 -8.81 11.76 1.15
N VAL A 212 -7.77 10.95 1.37
CA VAL A 212 -6.39 11.45 1.53
C VAL A 212 -5.88 11.92 0.18
N GLU A 213 -5.38 13.16 0.12
CA GLU A 213 -4.74 13.67 -1.09
C GLU A 213 -3.54 12.79 -1.49
N PRO A 214 -3.53 12.21 -2.71
CA PRO A 214 -2.52 11.23 -3.09
C PRO A 214 -1.15 11.86 -3.38
N ILE A 215 -0.12 11.04 -3.26
CA ILE A 215 1.21 11.32 -3.80
C ILE A 215 1.35 10.49 -5.07
N HIS A 216 1.65 11.15 -6.18
CA HIS A 216 1.82 10.54 -7.48
C HIS A 216 3.21 10.79 -8.03
N PHE A 217 3.81 9.76 -8.64
CA PHE A 217 4.97 9.97 -9.49
C PHE A 217 4.55 10.70 -10.77
N ARG A 218 5.50 11.43 -11.35
CA ARG A 218 5.24 12.16 -12.59
C ARG A 218 5.09 11.17 -13.75
N LEU A 219 3.88 11.05 -14.26
CA LEU A 219 3.59 10.19 -15.41
C LEU A 219 4.34 10.65 -16.66
N PRO A 220 4.81 9.69 -17.50
CA PRO A 220 5.52 10.00 -18.76
C PRO A 220 4.62 10.72 -19.78
#